data_a4751cdd5176249b0fa56476eb0cc563
#
_entry.id   a4751cdd5176249b0fa56476eb0cc563
#
_cell.length_a   1.000
_cell.length_b   1.000
_cell.length_c   1.000
_cell.angle_alpha   90.00
_cell.angle_beta   90.00
_cell.angle_gamma   90.00
#
_symmetry.space_group_name_H-M   'P 1'
#
loop_
_entity.id
_entity.type
_entity.pdbx_description
1 polymer ?
#
loop_
_entity_poly.entity_id
_entity_poly.type
_entity_poly.pdbx_seq_one_letter_code
_entity_poly.pdbx_strand_id
1 'polypeptide(L)'
;MLRLAPLLTLVVLLAACGPPGPKIYNEAKSRTCFVAGDFKVTAPPATDFVASTALGGSFRVHLNKNSVTVSFGKDVANAQNLDDVYTSVHARNVGIDDVLRMDGNAVMLWHAHPTDAQLGSVSNCLKT
;
A
#
# COMPACT_ATOMS: atom_id res chain seq x y z
N MET A 1 -10.95 4.40 -69.91
CA MET A 1 -9.90 3.99 -69.00
C MET A 1 -10.24 4.46 -67.61
N LEU A 2 -10.82 3.59 -66.78
CA LEU A 2 -11.29 3.89 -65.43
C LEU A 2 -10.18 3.54 -64.45
N ARG A 3 -9.58 4.54 -63.76
CA ARG A 3 -8.57 4.31 -62.75
C ARG A 3 -9.28 4.14 -61.39
N LEU A 4 -9.32 2.90 -60.89
CA LEU A 4 -9.68 2.60 -59.54
C LEU A 4 -8.55 3.01 -58.60
N ALA A 5 -8.79 3.94 -57.70
CA ALA A 5 -7.91 4.24 -56.58
C ALA A 5 -8.26 3.30 -55.41
N PRO A 6 -7.27 2.66 -54.75
CA PRO A 6 -7.56 1.88 -53.56
C PRO A 6 -7.75 2.80 -52.34
N LEU A 7 -8.92 2.70 -51.71
CA LEU A 7 -9.18 3.30 -50.40
C LEU A 7 -8.33 2.56 -49.34
N LEU A 8 -7.32 3.23 -48.84
CA LEU A 8 -6.56 2.75 -47.67
C LEU A 8 -7.40 3.02 -46.42
N THR A 9 -8.05 1.98 -45.91
CA THR A 9 -8.73 2.04 -44.62
C THR A 9 -7.71 2.04 -43.50
N LEU A 10 -7.48 3.21 -42.89
CA LEU A 10 -6.64 3.38 -41.70
C LEU A 10 -7.42 2.85 -40.49
N VAL A 11 -7.11 1.63 -40.04
CA VAL A 11 -7.62 1.07 -38.79
C VAL A 11 -6.86 1.71 -37.64
N VAL A 12 -7.45 2.68 -36.99
CA VAL A 12 -6.95 3.26 -35.73
C VAL A 12 -7.24 2.26 -34.62
N LEU A 13 -6.22 1.51 -34.21
CA LEU A 13 -6.25 0.71 -32.98
C LEU A 13 -6.23 1.68 -31.78
N LEU A 14 -7.41 1.99 -31.27
CA LEU A 14 -7.56 2.62 -29.95
C LEU A 14 -7.12 1.59 -28.90
N ALA A 15 -5.86 1.68 -28.47
CA ALA A 15 -5.42 0.99 -27.28
C ALA A 15 -6.21 1.56 -26.09
N ALA A 16 -7.25 0.84 -25.67
CA ALA A 16 -7.98 1.14 -24.46
C ALA A 16 -7.07 0.89 -23.26
N CYS A 17 -6.37 1.94 -22.79
CA CYS A 17 -5.78 1.94 -21.47
C CYS A 17 -6.93 1.95 -20.47
N GLY A 18 -7.35 0.77 -19.99
CA GLY A 18 -8.29 0.65 -18.87
C GLY A 18 -7.69 1.28 -17.61
N PRO A 19 -8.52 1.66 -16.60
CA PRO A 19 -8.01 2.14 -15.32
C PRO A 19 -7.08 1.08 -14.71
N PRO A 20 -5.96 1.49 -14.03
CA PRO A 20 -5.08 0.53 -13.37
C PRO A 20 -5.89 -0.30 -12.37
N GLY A 21 -5.65 -1.61 -12.33
CA GLY A 21 -6.29 -2.51 -11.36
C GLY A 21 -5.93 -2.15 -9.92
N PRO A 22 -6.62 -2.75 -8.91
CA PRO A 22 -6.34 -2.50 -7.51
C PRO A 22 -4.88 -2.89 -7.19
N LYS A 23 -4.21 -2.06 -6.39
CA LYS A 23 -2.84 -2.33 -5.95
C LYS A 23 -2.87 -3.38 -4.84
N ILE A 24 -2.35 -4.55 -5.15
CA ILE A 24 -2.20 -5.65 -4.20
C ILE A 24 -0.72 -5.89 -3.95
N TYR A 25 -0.30 -5.61 -2.73
CA TYR A 25 1.07 -5.78 -2.29
C TYR A 25 1.23 -7.10 -1.55
N ASN A 26 2.44 -7.64 -1.58
CA ASN A 26 2.79 -8.90 -0.93
C ASN A 26 3.64 -8.64 0.33
N GLU A 27 3.20 -9.13 1.47
CA GLU A 27 3.87 -8.93 2.76
C GLU A 27 5.32 -9.46 2.73
N ALA A 28 5.53 -10.70 2.26
CA ALA A 28 6.86 -11.31 2.26
C ALA A 28 7.85 -10.57 1.35
N LYS A 29 7.42 -10.12 0.18
CA LYS A 29 8.25 -9.33 -0.73
C LYS A 29 8.58 -7.96 -0.15
N SER A 30 7.61 -7.29 0.44
CA SER A 30 7.81 -5.99 1.09
C SER A 30 8.77 -6.11 2.26
N ARG A 31 8.60 -7.12 3.11
CA ARG A 31 9.52 -7.41 4.23
C ARG A 31 10.95 -7.63 3.73
N THR A 32 11.13 -8.44 2.70
CA THR A 32 12.45 -8.70 2.10
C THR A 32 13.10 -7.42 1.58
N CYS A 33 12.33 -6.52 0.96
CA CYS A 33 12.82 -5.22 0.50
C CYS A 33 13.34 -4.37 1.68
N PHE A 34 12.59 -4.28 2.78
CA PHE A 34 13.00 -3.51 3.94
C PHE A 34 14.29 -4.07 4.57
N VAL A 35 14.39 -5.40 4.72
CA VAL A 35 15.58 -6.05 5.26
C VAL A 35 16.78 -5.81 4.35
N ALA A 36 16.62 -5.90 3.04
CA ALA A 36 17.67 -5.61 2.07
C ALA A 36 18.12 -4.14 2.09
N GLY A 37 17.24 -3.24 2.49
CA GLY A 37 17.53 -1.81 2.68
C GLY A 37 18.08 -1.45 4.06
N ASP A 38 18.51 -2.44 4.85
CA ASP A 38 19.06 -2.29 6.22
C ASP A 38 18.06 -1.70 7.24
N PHE A 39 16.78 -1.78 6.97
CA PHE A 39 15.77 -1.42 7.95
C PHE A 39 15.54 -2.56 8.94
N LYS A 40 15.41 -2.21 10.22
CA LYS A 40 15.03 -3.18 11.23
C LYS A 40 13.53 -3.50 11.09
N VAL A 41 13.22 -4.78 10.86
CA VAL A 41 11.84 -5.29 10.74
C VAL A 41 11.57 -6.21 11.93
N THR A 42 10.46 -5.97 12.61
CA THR A 42 10.03 -6.74 13.79
C THR A 42 8.57 -7.13 13.66
N ALA A 43 8.08 -7.98 14.56
CA ALA A 43 6.66 -8.21 14.71
C ALA A 43 5.94 -6.92 15.15
N PRO A 44 4.66 -6.75 14.84
CA PRO A 44 3.86 -5.67 15.40
C PRO A 44 3.84 -5.72 16.94
N PRO A 45 3.59 -4.59 17.62
CA PRO A 45 3.38 -4.60 19.06
C PRO A 45 2.26 -5.59 19.45
N ALA A 46 2.45 -6.32 20.53
CA ALA A 46 1.44 -7.27 21.02
C ALA A 46 0.09 -6.60 21.38
N THR A 47 0.11 -5.30 21.63
CA THR A 47 -1.08 -4.47 21.89
C THR A 47 -1.83 -4.07 20.63
N ASP A 48 -1.25 -4.26 19.45
CA ASP A 48 -1.87 -3.97 18.16
C ASP A 48 -2.65 -5.19 17.65
N PHE A 49 -3.86 -5.35 18.17
CA PHE A 49 -4.72 -6.46 17.76
C PHE A 49 -5.18 -6.36 16.30
N VAL A 50 -5.27 -5.15 15.73
CA VAL A 50 -5.63 -4.96 14.32
C VAL A 50 -4.58 -5.59 13.42
N ALA A 51 -3.30 -5.29 13.66
CA ALA A 51 -2.21 -5.89 12.93
C ALA A 51 -2.18 -7.43 13.10
N SER A 52 -2.52 -7.95 14.28
CA SER A 52 -2.54 -9.39 14.54
C SER A 52 -3.65 -10.14 13.78
N THR A 53 -4.70 -9.45 13.35
CA THR A 53 -5.82 -10.01 12.59
C THR A 53 -5.70 -9.80 11.08
N ALA A 54 -4.65 -9.15 10.61
CA ALA A 54 -4.44 -8.86 9.20
C ALA A 54 -4.25 -10.14 8.37
N LEU A 55 -5.19 -10.43 7.47
CA LEU A 55 -5.22 -11.68 6.70
C LEU A 55 -4.06 -11.82 5.71
N GLY A 56 -3.50 -10.71 5.25
CA GLY A 56 -2.32 -10.67 4.38
C GLY A 56 -0.99 -10.60 5.12
N GLY A 57 -1.01 -10.69 6.46
CA GLY A 57 0.17 -10.56 7.30
C GLY A 57 0.47 -9.14 7.75
N SER A 58 1.41 -8.98 8.66
CA SER A 58 1.81 -7.68 9.17
C SER A 58 3.24 -7.69 9.72
N PHE A 59 3.88 -6.54 9.74
CA PHE A 59 5.19 -6.33 10.38
C PHE A 59 5.35 -4.86 10.79
N ARG A 60 6.36 -4.60 11.61
CA ARG A 60 6.76 -3.25 11.99
C ARG A 60 8.13 -2.92 11.44
N VAL A 61 8.26 -1.77 10.80
CA VAL A 61 9.53 -1.24 10.29
C VAL A 61 9.96 -0.08 11.18
N HIS A 62 11.22 -0.10 11.59
CA HIS A 62 11.85 0.98 12.33
C HIS A 62 12.63 1.85 11.35
N LEU A 63 12.20 3.10 11.23
CA LEU A 63 12.86 4.15 10.46
C LEU A 63 13.44 5.17 11.44
N ASN A 64 14.39 5.99 10.99
CA ASN A 64 15.04 6.98 11.83
C ASN A 64 14.04 7.77 12.71
N LYS A 65 14.09 7.56 14.02
CA LYS A 65 13.24 8.19 15.04
C LYS A 65 11.72 7.98 14.86
N ASN A 66 11.31 7.09 13.98
CA ASN A 66 9.92 6.76 13.73
C ASN A 66 9.78 5.26 13.50
N SER A 67 8.56 4.78 13.47
CA SER A 67 8.25 3.41 13.09
C SER A 67 6.86 3.35 12.45
N VAL A 68 6.65 2.33 11.65
CA VAL A 68 5.36 2.08 11.02
C VAL A 68 4.99 0.60 11.15
N THR A 69 3.77 0.33 11.55
CA THR A 69 3.17 -1.00 11.46
C THR A 69 2.44 -1.09 10.14
N VAL A 70 2.84 -2.04 9.30
CA VAL A 70 2.21 -2.29 8.00
C VAL A 70 1.38 -3.57 8.12
N SER A 71 0.09 -3.45 7.88
CA SER A 71 -0.88 -4.55 7.91
C SER A 71 -1.46 -4.73 6.52
N PHE A 72 -1.44 -5.96 6.03
CA PHE A 72 -1.91 -6.27 4.68
C PHE A 72 -3.28 -6.95 4.74
N GLY A 73 -4.24 -6.42 4.01
CA GLY A 73 -5.46 -7.13 3.69
C GLY A 73 -5.21 -8.21 2.65
N LYS A 74 -6.07 -9.22 2.59
CA LYS A 74 -6.10 -10.17 1.47
C LYS A 74 -6.44 -9.49 0.14
N ASP A 75 -7.17 -8.38 0.21
CA ASP A 75 -7.59 -7.50 -0.87
C ASP A 75 -7.79 -6.07 -0.34
N VAL A 76 -8.14 -5.14 -1.22
CA VAL A 76 -8.36 -3.73 -0.86
C VAL A 76 -9.55 -3.57 0.09
N ALA A 77 -10.63 -4.34 -0.10
CA ALA A 77 -11.81 -4.27 0.75
C ALA A 77 -11.49 -4.73 2.19
N ASN A 78 -10.67 -5.78 2.34
CA ASN A 78 -10.21 -6.23 3.65
C ASN A 78 -9.27 -5.20 4.31
N ALA A 79 -8.41 -4.54 3.53
CA ALA A 79 -7.57 -3.45 4.03
C ALA A 79 -8.43 -2.26 4.51
N GLN A 80 -9.49 -1.92 3.79
CA GLN A 80 -10.42 -0.88 4.23
C GLN A 80 -11.04 -1.22 5.59
N ASN A 81 -11.42 -2.48 5.82
CA ASN A 81 -11.91 -2.90 7.12
C ASN A 81 -10.87 -2.73 8.23
N LEU A 82 -9.58 -3.01 7.96
CA LEU A 82 -8.50 -2.77 8.92
C LEU A 82 -8.36 -1.27 9.23
N ASP A 83 -8.40 -0.42 8.20
CA ASP A 83 -8.35 1.04 8.33
C ASP A 83 -9.51 1.57 9.18
N ASP A 84 -10.72 1.08 8.91
CA ASP A 84 -11.93 1.44 9.65
C ASP A 84 -11.83 1.02 11.13
N VAL A 85 -11.26 -0.15 11.42
CA VAL A 85 -11.05 -0.62 12.80
C VAL A 85 -10.03 0.26 13.52
N TYR A 86 -8.89 0.58 12.88
CA TYR A 86 -7.92 1.51 13.45
C TYR A 86 -8.56 2.87 13.76
N THR A 87 -9.32 3.41 12.83
CA THR A 87 -10.03 4.67 13.00
C THR A 87 -11.01 4.61 14.18
N SER A 88 -11.77 3.51 14.31
CA SER A 88 -12.76 3.33 15.39
C SER A 88 -12.09 3.20 16.75
N VAL A 89 -11.00 2.44 16.85
CA VAL A 89 -10.28 2.21 18.12
C VAL A 89 -9.57 3.48 18.59
N HIS A 90 -9.05 4.26 17.66
CA HIS A 90 -8.35 5.52 17.94
C HIS A 90 -9.22 6.77 17.80
N ALA A 91 -10.52 6.62 17.56
CA ALA A 91 -11.44 7.75 17.33
C ALA A 91 -11.48 8.80 18.47
N ARG A 92 -11.02 8.40 19.66
CA ARG A 92 -10.86 9.33 20.80
C ARG A 92 -9.52 10.05 20.81
N ASN A 93 -8.57 9.62 19.99
CA ASN A 93 -7.25 10.23 19.86
C ASN A 93 -7.29 11.24 18.72
N VAL A 94 -7.21 12.51 19.06
CA VAL A 94 -7.04 13.58 18.06
C VAL A 94 -5.77 13.30 17.27
N GLY A 95 -5.90 13.20 15.93
CA GLY A 95 -4.74 13.05 15.05
C GLY A 95 -4.50 11.65 14.46
N ILE A 96 -5.46 10.72 14.56
CA ILE A 96 -5.31 9.41 13.89
C ILE A 96 -5.10 9.57 12.37
N ASP A 97 -5.79 10.50 11.73
CA ASP A 97 -5.65 10.78 10.30
C ASP A 97 -4.24 11.27 9.92
N ASP A 98 -3.49 11.76 10.89
CA ASP A 98 -2.13 12.24 10.71
C ASP A 98 -1.11 11.09 10.61
N VAL A 99 -1.41 9.95 11.22
CA VAL A 99 -0.53 8.80 11.34
C VAL A 99 -1.04 7.53 10.63
N LEU A 100 -2.28 7.50 10.19
CA LEU A 100 -2.87 6.38 9.47
C LEU A 100 -2.88 6.65 7.97
N ARG A 101 -2.39 5.69 7.20
CA ARG A 101 -2.35 5.75 5.73
C ARG A 101 -2.78 4.41 5.16
N MET A 102 -3.42 4.45 4.01
CA MET A 102 -3.77 3.27 3.24
C MET A 102 -3.29 3.42 1.80
N ASP A 103 -2.67 2.38 1.26
CA ASP A 103 -2.32 2.28 -0.15
C ASP A 103 -2.59 0.84 -0.63
N GLY A 104 -3.51 0.70 -1.57
CA GLY A 104 -3.94 -0.62 -2.04
C GLY A 104 -4.47 -1.49 -0.89
N ASN A 105 -3.91 -2.69 -0.74
CA ASN A 105 -4.24 -3.59 0.37
C ASN A 105 -3.34 -3.39 1.61
N ALA A 106 -2.51 -2.37 1.66
CA ALA A 106 -1.65 -2.08 2.80
C ALA A 106 -2.21 -0.92 3.65
N VAL A 107 -2.29 -1.13 4.96
CA VAL A 107 -2.64 -0.12 5.96
C VAL A 107 -1.41 0.14 6.82
N MET A 108 -1.03 1.39 6.95
CA MET A 108 0.18 1.83 7.63
C MET A 108 -0.18 2.70 8.82
N LEU A 109 0.11 2.20 10.03
CA LEU A 109 -0.02 2.98 11.26
C LEU A 109 1.36 3.45 11.71
N TRP A 110 1.62 4.74 11.57
CA TRP A 110 2.85 5.40 11.98
C TRP A 110 2.85 5.73 13.47
N HIS A 111 4.01 5.67 14.10
CA HIS A 111 4.16 6.09 15.49
C HIS A 111 4.07 7.61 15.64
N ALA A 112 4.65 8.34 14.70
CA ALA A 112 4.60 9.79 14.60
C ALA A 112 4.32 10.19 13.15
N HIS A 113 3.96 11.45 12.92
CA HIS A 113 3.75 11.98 11.57
C HIS A 113 4.94 11.65 10.67
N PRO A 114 4.73 10.90 9.56
CA PRO A 114 5.82 10.51 8.69
C PRO A 114 6.34 11.68 7.85
N THR A 115 7.65 11.71 7.65
CA THR A 115 8.25 12.60 6.65
C THR A 115 8.01 12.08 5.23
N ASP A 116 8.14 12.95 4.23
CA ASP A 116 8.03 12.54 2.82
C ASP A 116 9.08 11.47 2.46
N ALA A 117 10.29 11.56 3.01
CA ALA A 117 11.33 10.55 2.82
C ALA A 117 10.94 9.19 3.42
N GLN A 118 10.32 9.18 4.60
CA GLN A 118 9.82 7.95 5.23
C GLN A 118 8.68 7.33 4.43
N LEU A 119 7.73 8.14 3.97
CA LEU A 119 6.65 7.70 3.09
C LEU A 119 7.20 7.11 1.79
N GLY A 120 8.19 7.76 1.19
CA GLY A 120 8.85 7.28 -0.03
C GLY A 120 9.55 5.94 0.17
N SER A 121 10.27 5.75 1.27
CA SER A 121 10.93 4.48 1.60
C SER A 121 9.93 3.34 1.73
N VAL A 122 8.82 3.56 2.42
CA VAL A 122 7.77 2.55 2.58
C VAL A 122 7.11 2.25 1.23
N SER A 123 6.71 3.27 0.50
CA SER A 123 6.08 3.12 -0.82
C SER A 123 6.96 2.33 -1.80
N ASN A 124 8.27 2.57 -1.81
CA ASN A 124 9.20 1.85 -2.68
C ASN A 124 9.23 0.35 -2.35
N CYS A 125 9.22 -0.03 -1.08
CA CYS A 125 9.23 -1.44 -0.69
C CYS A 125 7.85 -2.11 -0.81
N LEU A 126 6.74 -1.39 -0.78
CA LEU A 126 5.43 -1.97 -1.08
C LEU A 126 5.31 -2.37 -2.55
N LYS A 127 5.89 -1.60 -3.46
CA LYS A 127 5.78 -1.79 -4.92
C LYS A 127 6.63 -2.94 -5.48
N THR A 128 7.44 -3.59 -4.67
CA THR A 128 8.23 -4.76 -5.09
C THR A 128 7.39 -6.05 -5.02
#